data_79c041a053247916885af3d9106923f7
#
_entry.id   79c041a053247916885af3d9106923f7
#
_cell.length_a   1.000
_cell.length_b   1.000
_cell.length_c   1.000
_cell.angle_alpha   90.00
_cell.angle_beta   90.00
_cell.angle_gamma   90.00
#
_symmetry.space_group_name_H-M   'P 1'
#
loop_
_entity.id
_entity.type
_entity.pdbx_description
1 polymer ?
#
loop_
_entity_poly.entity_id
_entity_poly.type
_entity_poly.pdbx_seq_one_letter_code
_entity_poly.pdbx_strand_id
1 'polypeptide(L)'
;MNDLCWNKEFAMGQVDNDEELLHELIMIFKDSSASDMAILVQAVEKGDPVEARGASHSLKGAAASLGLEAIRDVAMAIEKDCREGSLVVAQENMPQLERLLAQMREL
;
A
#
# COMPACT_ATOMS: atom_id res chain seq x y z
N MET A 1 -19.72 -2.16 2.16
CA MET A 1 -18.96 -0.97 1.70
C MET A 1 -17.52 -1.09 2.18
N ASN A 2 -16.55 -0.89 1.31
CA ASN A 2 -15.15 -0.97 1.73
C ASN A 2 -14.57 0.44 1.96
N ASP A 3 -13.40 0.49 2.59
CA ASP A 3 -12.73 1.72 3.00
C ASP A 3 -11.57 2.10 2.08
N LEU A 4 -11.48 1.46 0.91
CA LEU A 4 -10.34 1.64 -0.01
C LEU A 4 -10.22 3.05 -0.56
N CYS A 5 -11.32 3.77 -0.69
CA CYS A 5 -11.36 5.05 -1.38
C CYS A 5 -10.70 4.93 -2.75
N TRP A 6 -11.13 3.92 -3.54
CA TRP A 6 -10.52 3.67 -4.84
C TRP A 6 -11.00 4.69 -5.86
N ASN A 7 -10.08 5.53 -6.31
CA ASN A 7 -10.34 6.50 -7.37
C ASN A 7 -10.12 5.82 -8.73
N LYS A 8 -11.14 5.07 -9.19
CA LYS A 8 -11.05 4.31 -10.42
C LYS A 8 -10.90 5.22 -11.64
N GLU A 9 -11.52 6.38 -11.62
CA GLU A 9 -11.41 7.35 -12.71
C GLU A 9 -9.96 7.81 -12.90
N PHE A 10 -9.27 8.12 -11.80
CA PHE A 10 -7.84 8.45 -11.85
C PHE A 10 -7.03 7.28 -12.41
N ALA A 11 -7.29 6.07 -11.91
CA ALA A 11 -6.56 4.88 -12.37
C ALA A 11 -6.77 4.64 -13.87
N MET A 12 -8.01 4.78 -14.34
CA MET A 12 -8.33 4.64 -15.77
C MET A 12 -7.60 5.68 -16.61
N GLY A 13 -7.47 6.92 -16.11
CA GLY A 13 -6.72 7.96 -16.79
C GLY A 13 -5.24 7.62 -16.94
N GLN A 14 -4.65 6.90 -15.98
CA GLN A 14 -3.25 6.50 -16.03
C GLN A 14 -2.97 5.46 -17.13
N VAL A 15 -3.98 4.74 -17.58
CA VAL A 15 -3.86 3.69 -18.60
C VAL A 15 -4.63 4.04 -19.88
N ASP A 16 -4.89 5.32 -20.11
CA ASP A 16 -5.63 5.81 -21.30
C ASP A 16 -6.96 5.08 -21.49
N ASN A 17 -7.67 4.79 -20.40
CA ASN A 17 -8.95 4.11 -20.36
C ASN A 17 -8.91 2.66 -20.87
N ASP A 18 -7.74 2.01 -20.80
CA ASP A 18 -7.57 0.61 -21.13
C ASP A 18 -7.85 -0.24 -19.90
N GLU A 19 -9.06 -0.79 -19.80
CA GLU A 19 -9.47 -1.60 -18.65
C GLU A 19 -8.65 -2.87 -18.49
N GLU A 20 -8.23 -3.48 -19.60
CA GLU A 20 -7.41 -4.69 -19.56
C GLU A 20 -6.06 -4.41 -18.94
N LEU A 21 -5.43 -3.30 -19.35
CA LEU A 21 -4.15 -2.89 -18.76
C LEU A 21 -4.30 -2.56 -17.28
N LEU A 22 -5.37 -1.86 -16.91
CA LEU A 22 -5.63 -1.56 -15.50
C LEU A 22 -5.75 -2.84 -14.68
N HIS A 23 -6.50 -3.82 -15.21
CA HIS A 23 -6.64 -5.11 -14.53
C HIS A 23 -5.29 -5.80 -14.32
N GLU A 24 -4.43 -5.78 -15.34
CA GLU A 24 -3.08 -6.34 -15.22
C GLU A 24 -2.25 -5.65 -14.16
N LEU A 25 -2.31 -4.31 -14.08
CA LEU A 25 -1.60 -3.55 -13.07
C LEU A 25 -2.09 -3.86 -11.67
N ILE A 26 -3.41 -4.03 -11.50
CA ILE A 26 -3.97 -4.43 -10.21
C ILE A 26 -3.48 -5.82 -9.82
N MET A 27 -3.42 -6.77 -10.76
CA MET A 27 -2.90 -8.11 -10.49
C MET A 27 -1.44 -8.06 -10.05
N ILE A 28 -0.63 -7.22 -10.69
CA ILE A 28 0.77 -7.01 -10.29
C ILE A 28 0.84 -6.43 -8.87
N PHE A 29 -0.02 -5.47 -8.57
CA PHE A 29 -0.04 -4.87 -7.23
C PHE A 29 -0.48 -5.87 -6.16
N LYS A 30 -1.40 -6.79 -6.47
CA LYS A 30 -1.79 -7.84 -5.51
C LYS A 30 -0.56 -8.64 -5.07
N ASP A 31 0.30 -9.00 -6.02
CA ASP A 31 1.52 -9.75 -5.72
C ASP A 31 2.57 -8.89 -5.01
N SER A 32 2.85 -7.70 -5.54
CA SER A 32 3.88 -6.84 -4.97
C SER A 32 3.52 -6.35 -3.58
N SER A 33 2.23 -6.07 -3.33
CA SER A 33 1.79 -5.61 -2.02
C SER A 33 1.88 -6.72 -0.97
N ALA A 34 1.66 -7.97 -1.35
CA ALA A 34 1.85 -9.11 -0.45
C ALA A 34 3.31 -9.21 -0.02
N SER A 35 4.26 -9.05 -0.97
CA SER A 35 5.69 -9.04 -0.67
C SER A 35 6.07 -7.87 0.23
N ASP A 36 5.60 -6.67 -0.09
CA ASP A 36 5.90 -5.48 0.71
C ASP A 36 5.33 -5.61 2.13
N MET A 37 4.13 -6.17 2.26
CA MET A 37 3.52 -6.38 3.56
C MET A 37 4.32 -7.36 4.41
N ALA A 38 4.81 -8.44 3.80
CA ALA A 38 5.66 -9.41 4.50
C ALA A 38 6.94 -8.76 5.02
N ILE A 39 7.57 -7.91 4.19
CA ILE A 39 8.77 -7.16 4.59
C ILE A 39 8.45 -6.22 5.75
N LEU A 40 7.33 -5.50 5.65
CA LEU A 40 6.92 -4.56 6.69
C LEU A 40 6.69 -5.26 8.03
N VAL A 41 5.97 -6.39 8.03
CA VAL A 41 5.74 -7.18 9.24
C VAL A 41 7.05 -7.61 9.88
N GLN A 42 7.97 -8.14 9.09
CA GLN A 42 9.29 -8.56 9.59
C GLN A 42 10.10 -7.39 10.13
N ALA A 43 10.05 -6.25 9.45
CA ALA A 43 10.78 -5.06 9.88
C ALA A 43 10.29 -4.57 11.23
N VAL A 44 8.98 -4.59 11.46
CA VAL A 44 8.39 -4.22 12.76
C VAL A 44 8.84 -5.20 13.84
N GLU A 45 8.82 -6.50 13.56
CA GLU A 45 9.25 -7.53 14.51
C GLU A 45 10.73 -7.40 14.89
N LYS A 46 11.58 -7.04 13.92
CA LYS A 46 13.03 -6.85 14.15
C LYS A 46 13.36 -5.50 14.76
N GLY A 47 12.42 -4.57 14.77
CA GLY A 47 12.70 -3.21 15.19
C GLY A 47 13.56 -2.44 14.18
N ASP A 48 13.32 -2.64 12.87
CA ASP A 48 14.10 -2.05 11.78
C ASP A 48 13.30 -1.00 11.01
N PRO A 49 13.38 0.29 11.41
CA PRO A 49 12.63 1.34 10.73
C PRO A 49 13.12 1.64 9.31
N VAL A 50 14.38 1.34 9.00
CA VAL A 50 14.92 1.57 7.66
C VAL A 50 14.25 0.59 6.66
N GLU A 51 14.17 -0.68 7.02
CA GLU A 51 13.51 -1.69 6.19
C GLU A 51 12.01 -1.42 6.08
N ALA A 52 11.37 -1.03 7.19
CA ALA A 52 9.95 -0.68 7.21
C ALA A 52 9.67 0.53 6.31
N ARG A 53 10.55 1.50 6.29
CA ARG A 53 10.44 2.67 5.43
C ARG A 53 10.46 2.26 3.96
N GLY A 54 11.36 1.37 3.57
CA GLY A 54 11.45 0.90 2.19
C GLY A 54 10.19 0.20 1.73
N ALA A 55 9.64 -0.69 2.55
CA ALA A 55 8.40 -1.42 2.24
C ALA A 55 7.21 -0.47 2.14
N SER A 56 7.07 0.46 3.08
CA SER A 56 5.97 1.42 3.05
C SER A 56 6.08 2.40 1.88
N HIS A 57 7.29 2.79 1.50
CA HIS A 57 7.52 3.62 0.33
C HIS A 57 7.04 2.92 -0.95
N SER A 58 7.37 1.64 -1.10
CA SER A 58 6.95 0.83 -2.24
C SER A 58 5.42 0.73 -2.31
N LEU A 59 4.77 0.43 -1.19
CA LEU A 59 3.30 0.37 -1.10
C LEU A 59 2.67 1.72 -1.47
N LYS A 60 3.20 2.80 -0.93
CA LYS A 60 2.70 4.14 -1.19
C LYS A 60 2.74 4.48 -2.68
N GLY A 61 3.89 4.25 -3.32
CA GLY A 61 4.05 4.59 -4.73
C GLY A 61 3.12 3.82 -5.65
N ALA A 62 3.01 2.51 -5.44
CA ALA A 62 2.15 1.65 -6.24
C ALA A 62 0.67 1.98 -6.03
N ALA A 63 0.25 2.18 -4.78
CA ALA A 63 -1.12 2.53 -4.46
C ALA A 63 -1.50 3.89 -5.05
N ALA A 64 -0.59 4.87 -5.00
CA ALA A 64 -0.82 6.19 -5.56
C ALA A 64 -1.09 6.11 -7.06
N SER A 65 -0.30 5.33 -7.79
CA SER A 65 -0.46 5.21 -9.25
C SER A 65 -1.76 4.51 -9.66
N LEU A 66 -2.35 3.70 -8.77
CA LEU A 66 -3.60 2.99 -9.04
C LEU A 66 -4.82 3.66 -8.43
N GLY A 67 -4.66 4.83 -7.81
CA GLY A 67 -5.77 5.54 -7.20
C GLY A 67 -6.32 4.90 -5.92
N LEU A 68 -5.54 4.01 -5.29
CA LEU A 68 -5.92 3.35 -4.04
C LEU A 68 -5.54 4.27 -2.87
N GLU A 69 -6.35 5.29 -2.68
CA GLU A 69 -6.00 6.43 -1.83
C GLU A 69 -5.87 6.08 -0.35
N ALA A 70 -6.71 5.19 0.16
CA ALA A 70 -6.62 4.80 1.56
C ALA A 70 -5.33 4.03 1.86
N ILE A 71 -4.92 3.12 0.97
CA ILE A 71 -3.65 2.40 1.12
C ILE A 71 -2.48 3.36 1.03
N ARG A 72 -2.52 4.27 0.05
CA ARG A 72 -1.49 5.31 -0.12
C ARG A 72 -1.33 6.11 1.17
N ASP A 73 -2.43 6.57 1.75
CA ASP A 73 -2.37 7.46 2.93
C ASP A 73 -1.82 6.75 4.16
N VAL A 74 -2.23 5.49 4.39
CA VAL A 74 -1.70 4.71 5.51
C VAL A 74 -0.21 4.43 5.30
N ALA A 75 0.18 4.01 4.10
CA ALA A 75 1.58 3.73 3.79
C ALA A 75 2.44 4.98 3.92
N MET A 76 1.91 6.15 3.51
CA MET A 76 2.62 7.42 3.63
C MET A 76 2.86 7.80 5.08
N ALA A 77 1.87 7.60 5.94
CA ALA A 77 2.01 7.89 7.37
C ALA A 77 3.07 6.98 8.01
N ILE A 78 3.08 5.69 7.64
CA ILE A 78 4.08 4.74 8.13
C ILE A 78 5.48 5.15 7.65
N GLU A 79 5.62 5.47 6.37
CA GLU A 79 6.91 5.88 5.80
C GLU A 79 7.47 7.10 6.53
N LYS A 80 6.63 8.10 6.76
CA LYS A 80 7.04 9.35 7.42
C LYS A 80 7.57 9.08 8.83
N ASP A 81 6.86 8.27 9.61
CA ASP A 81 7.26 7.94 10.96
C ASP A 81 8.57 7.11 10.97
N CYS A 82 8.68 6.14 10.07
CA CYS A 82 9.88 5.32 9.95
C CYS A 82 11.11 6.14 9.56
N ARG A 83 10.91 7.19 8.75
CA ARG A 83 11.99 8.10 8.36
C ARG A 83 12.61 8.77 9.59
N GLU A 84 11.82 8.96 10.63
CA GLU A 84 12.29 9.55 11.89
C GLU A 84 12.79 8.49 12.87
N GLY A 85 12.88 7.25 12.45
CA GLY A 85 13.39 6.15 13.26
C GLY A 85 12.38 5.47 14.16
N SER A 86 11.09 5.75 13.97
CA SER A 86 10.00 5.20 14.79
C SER A 86 9.24 4.10 14.05
N LEU A 87 8.70 3.13 14.79
CA LEU A 87 7.83 2.08 14.28
C LEU A 87 6.44 2.13 14.91
N VAL A 88 6.12 3.19 15.64
CA VAL A 88 4.86 3.31 16.37
C VAL A 88 3.67 3.34 15.39
N VAL A 89 3.76 4.19 14.36
CA VAL A 89 2.67 4.31 13.38
C VAL A 89 2.49 3.00 12.61
N ALA A 90 3.59 2.31 12.26
CA ALA A 90 3.52 1.01 11.60
C ALA A 90 2.78 0.00 12.48
N GLN A 91 3.13 -0.08 13.76
CA GLN A 91 2.48 -1.01 14.70
C GLN A 91 0.99 -0.71 14.85
N GLU A 92 0.64 0.56 15.00
CA GLU A 92 -0.74 0.98 15.20
C GLU A 92 -1.62 0.78 13.97
N ASN A 93 -1.05 0.93 12.77
CA ASN A 93 -1.82 0.90 11.53
C ASN A 93 -1.72 -0.44 10.79
N MET A 94 -0.98 -1.41 11.31
CA MET A 94 -0.85 -2.71 10.67
C MET A 94 -2.20 -3.41 10.43
N PRO A 95 -3.12 -3.47 11.42
CA PRO A 95 -4.43 -4.09 11.18
C PRO A 95 -5.23 -3.38 10.11
N GLN A 96 -5.20 -2.05 10.07
CA GLN A 96 -5.90 -1.28 9.05
C GLN A 96 -5.33 -1.54 7.67
N LEU A 97 -4.00 -1.57 7.55
CA LEU A 97 -3.34 -1.84 6.28
C LEU A 97 -3.69 -3.24 5.77
N GLU A 98 -3.66 -4.24 6.65
CA GLU A 98 -4.04 -5.61 6.30
C GLU A 98 -5.48 -5.67 5.79
N ARG A 99 -6.40 -4.97 6.46
CA ARG A 99 -7.80 -4.91 6.03
C ARG A 99 -7.94 -4.28 4.66
N LEU A 100 -7.26 -3.16 4.42
CA LEU A 100 -7.33 -2.47 3.14
C LEU A 100 -6.75 -3.31 2.01
N LEU A 101 -5.65 -4.00 2.26
CA LEU A 101 -5.06 -4.90 1.26
C LEU A 101 -5.99 -6.08 0.97
N ALA A 102 -6.69 -6.60 1.98
CA ALA A 102 -7.68 -7.66 1.78
C ALA A 102 -8.84 -7.17 0.89
N GLN A 103 -9.32 -5.95 1.12
CA GLN A 103 -10.36 -5.35 0.28
C GLN A 103 -9.86 -5.14 -1.15
N MET A 104 -8.63 -4.71 -1.33
CA MET A 104 -8.03 -4.51 -2.64
C MET A 104 -7.94 -5.83 -3.42
N ARG A 105 -7.66 -6.93 -2.74
CA ARG A 105 -7.60 -8.25 -3.40
C ARG A 105 -8.93 -8.70 -3.99
N GLU A 106 -10.04 -8.08 -3.56
CA GLU A 106 -11.35 -8.35 -4.14
C GLU A 106 -11.57 -7.61 -5.48
N LEU A 107 -10.69 -6.72 -5.84
CA LEU A 107 -10.77 -6.07 -7.14
C LEU A 107 -10.32 -7.05 -8.23
#